data_e867ac5c93fc1d5679a2385cae1ca2fe
#
_entry.id   e867ac5c93fc1d5679a2385cae1ca2fe
#
_cell.length_a   1.000
_cell.length_b   1.000
_cell.length_c   1.000
_cell.angle_alpha   90.00
_cell.angle_beta   90.00
_cell.angle_gamma   90.00
#
_symmetry.space_group_name_H-M   'P 1'
#
loop_
_entity.id
_entity.type
_entity.pdbx_description
1 polymer ?
#
loop_
_entity_poly.entity_id
_entity_poly.type
_entity_poly.pdbx_seq_one_letter_code
_entity_poly.pdbx_strand_id
1 'polypeptide(L)'
;MWTLDYDGSMTLRLPSEELEALSISSFYKLSLKRYAAEIADGIMRFKPALTYLDYKKIIALCQKEAVRHQTELVVSESLRAYIDNRELHLEIRSRLGSELKDRDPKLRERFEAYRDTVNAGMARKLREQQMWDSFFMCAMKKSANFSVPGSGKTASVLGMYAYLREKAAMHRIVVVCPKNAFGSWMDEFTACFAGIEPLRVLNIHAPQYKTQQQRRTALQYDAGGCNLILVNYEAVGGVLDALEQLMDTGTLLVFDEVHKVKRIRGEYAENALQLARNARYVVALTGTPIPNAYTDIYNLLHILFPDEYDECFGFTVPQLRNPRDADIAAVNTALQPFFCRTTKEQLGVPAANADMVLQVGASDTENRLLRILQMKYRKNKLALLVRILQLESDPRMLLQALDLNDFRYLLDDTAETSEIDYADYSDEVRSLIDNCEESSKFCRCIELTEKLVRQNKPVIVWCMFVGSIRRMADALGARGIRCRCVFGEVPLEERQQILNDFRAGGIQVLLTNPHTLAESVSLHSVCHDAIYFEYSYNLVHLLQSKDRIHRLGLPEGQYTQYYYLQLTYQTEDGAWSLDGAVYDRLREKERIMLEAIDCHRLERMPTSEEDLDTIFGGLF
;
A
#
# COMPACT_ATOMS: atom_id res chain seq x y z
N MET A 1 -45.74 3.27 26.38
CA MET A 1 -44.50 4.10 26.30
C MET A 1 -43.34 3.17 26.07
N TRP A 2 -42.54 3.43 25.07
CA TRP A 2 -41.34 2.66 24.70
C TRP A 2 -40.11 3.36 25.26
N THR A 3 -39.17 2.62 25.81
CA THR A 3 -37.96 3.20 26.37
C THR A 3 -36.70 2.52 25.78
N LEU A 4 -35.85 3.30 25.15
CA LEU A 4 -34.50 2.87 24.73
C LEU A 4 -33.49 3.31 25.78
N ASP A 5 -32.69 2.39 26.27
CA ASP A 5 -31.73 2.60 27.35
C ASP A 5 -30.37 2.00 27.03
N TYR A 6 -29.31 2.44 27.73
CA TYR A 6 -27.94 1.96 27.54
C TYR A 6 -27.28 1.65 28.89
N ASP A 7 -26.89 0.38 29.04
CA ASP A 7 -26.09 -0.12 30.15
C ASP A 7 -25.06 -1.13 29.62
N GLY A 8 -24.01 -0.58 28.98
CA GLY A 8 -23.02 -1.39 28.26
C GLY A 8 -23.50 -1.95 26.92
N SER A 9 -24.81 -2.12 26.74
CA SER A 9 -25.47 -2.42 25.46
C SER A 9 -26.85 -1.74 25.43
N MET A 10 -27.35 -1.51 24.19
CA MET A 10 -28.67 -0.90 24.03
C MET A 10 -29.80 -1.92 24.36
N THR A 11 -30.84 -1.45 25.02
CA THR A 11 -32.04 -2.21 25.31
C THR A 11 -33.29 -1.42 24.94
N LEU A 12 -34.34 -2.14 24.48
CA LEU A 12 -35.68 -1.59 24.25
C LEU A 12 -36.63 -2.23 25.26
N ARG A 13 -37.29 -1.40 26.07
CA ARG A 13 -38.27 -1.82 27.07
C ARG A 13 -39.67 -1.42 26.65
N LEU A 14 -40.60 -2.37 26.71
CA LEU A 14 -42.00 -2.23 26.37
C LEU A 14 -42.85 -3.03 27.39
N PRO A 15 -44.15 -2.73 27.55
CA PRO A 15 -45.07 -3.67 28.19
C PRO A 15 -44.98 -5.05 27.54
N SER A 16 -45.02 -6.12 28.34
CA SER A 16 -44.76 -7.49 27.85
C SER A 16 -45.69 -7.90 26.70
N GLU A 17 -46.97 -7.53 26.75
CA GLU A 17 -47.94 -7.79 25.68
C GLU A 17 -47.56 -7.06 24.36
N GLU A 18 -47.11 -5.81 24.46
CA GLU A 18 -46.64 -5.03 23.28
C GLU A 18 -45.35 -5.60 22.70
N LEU A 19 -44.43 -6.08 23.55
CA LEU A 19 -43.17 -6.68 23.10
C LEU A 19 -43.41 -8.02 22.40
N GLU A 20 -44.31 -8.84 22.89
CA GLU A 20 -44.72 -10.09 22.23
C GLU A 20 -45.32 -9.80 20.85
N ALA A 21 -46.27 -8.87 20.77
CA ALA A 21 -46.87 -8.43 19.50
C ALA A 21 -45.82 -7.87 18.53
N LEU A 22 -44.88 -7.06 19.03
CA LEU A 22 -43.79 -6.51 18.25
C LEU A 22 -42.88 -7.62 17.69
N SER A 23 -42.53 -8.62 18.49
CA SER A 23 -41.61 -9.70 18.13
C SER A 23 -42.08 -10.56 16.94
N ILE A 24 -43.37 -10.66 16.73
CA ILE A 24 -43.97 -11.38 15.59
C ILE A 24 -44.28 -10.49 14.40
N SER A 25 -44.18 -9.15 14.56
CA SER A 25 -44.53 -8.17 13.54
C SER A 25 -43.60 -8.20 12.33
N SER A 26 -44.08 -7.67 11.21
CA SER A 26 -43.24 -7.45 10.02
C SER A 26 -42.13 -6.43 10.29
N PHE A 27 -42.39 -5.43 11.13
CA PHE A 27 -41.37 -4.45 11.51
C PHE A 27 -40.19 -5.11 12.22
N TYR A 28 -40.41 -5.96 13.22
CA TYR A 28 -39.34 -6.69 13.87
C TYR A 28 -38.59 -7.58 12.87
N LYS A 29 -39.29 -8.40 12.10
CA LYS A 29 -38.70 -9.38 11.18
C LYS A 29 -37.82 -8.74 10.11
N LEU A 30 -38.25 -7.60 9.55
CA LEU A 30 -37.59 -6.95 8.45
C LEU A 30 -36.58 -5.88 8.90
N SER A 31 -36.78 -5.25 10.06
CA SER A 31 -36.00 -4.08 10.46
C SER A 31 -35.11 -4.30 11.69
N LEU A 32 -35.66 -4.89 12.78
CA LEU A 32 -34.94 -4.98 14.06
C LEU A 32 -34.25 -6.32 14.31
N LYS A 33 -34.73 -7.42 13.74
CA LYS A 33 -34.21 -8.78 14.01
C LYS A 33 -32.69 -8.89 13.80
N ARG A 34 -32.15 -8.21 12.82
CA ARG A 34 -30.71 -8.21 12.53
C ARG A 34 -29.84 -7.61 13.65
N TYR A 35 -30.42 -6.70 14.44
CA TYR A 35 -29.76 -6.02 15.56
C TYR A 35 -30.05 -6.69 16.92
N ALA A 36 -31.13 -7.40 17.03
CA ALA A 36 -31.56 -8.05 18.29
C ALA A 36 -30.66 -9.24 18.63
N ALA A 37 -30.31 -9.37 19.90
CA ALA A 37 -29.62 -10.51 20.48
C ALA A 37 -30.62 -11.45 21.19
N GLU A 38 -31.46 -10.89 22.06
CA GLU A 38 -32.36 -11.64 22.92
C GLU A 38 -33.62 -10.84 23.19
N ILE A 39 -34.75 -11.55 23.40
CA ILE A 39 -36.01 -10.98 23.86
C ILE A 39 -36.45 -11.80 25.07
N ALA A 40 -36.46 -11.21 26.26
CA ALA A 40 -36.85 -11.84 27.50
C ALA A 40 -37.37 -10.78 28.49
N ASP A 41 -38.31 -11.16 29.36
CA ASP A 41 -38.80 -10.38 30.52
C ASP A 41 -39.24 -8.93 30.18
N GLY A 42 -39.90 -8.72 29.05
CA GLY A 42 -40.34 -7.38 28.62
C GLY A 42 -39.22 -6.48 28.09
N ILE A 43 -38.04 -7.06 27.81
CA ILE A 43 -36.88 -6.34 27.32
C ILE A 43 -36.36 -7.01 26.05
N MET A 44 -36.13 -6.22 25.01
CA MET A 44 -35.34 -6.62 23.85
C MET A 44 -33.91 -6.09 24.03
N ARG A 45 -32.94 -7.01 24.12
CA ARG A 45 -31.52 -6.67 24.17
C ARG A 45 -30.96 -6.67 22.76
N PHE A 46 -30.18 -5.66 22.44
CA PHE A 46 -29.46 -5.58 21.17
C PHE A 46 -28.05 -6.19 21.28
N LYS A 47 -27.47 -6.57 20.15
CA LYS A 47 -26.16 -7.22 20.09
C LYS A 47 -25.07 -6.29 20.67
N PRO A 48 -24.14 -6.80 21.49
CA PRO A 48 -23.08 -5.99 22.09
C PRO A 48 -22.12 -5.35 21.07
N ALA A 49 -22.00 -5.96 19.89
CA ALA A 49 -21.10 -5.49 18.82
C ALA A 49 -21.69 -4.38 17.94
N LEU A 50 -22.87 -3.84 18.28
CA LEU A 50 -23.47 -2.73 17.51
C LEU A 50 -22.74 -1.42 17.81
N THR A 51 -22.59 -0.63 16.75
CA THR A 51 -22.00 0.71 16.83
C THR A 51 -23.03 1.75 17.30
N TYR A 52 -22.57 2.91 17.72
CA TYR A 52 -23.47 4.03 18.05
C TYR A 52 -24.30 4.47 16.84
N LEU A 53 -23.80 4.27 15.61
CA LEU A 53 -24.55 4.51 14.37
C LEU A 53 -25.71 3.54 14.19
N ASP A 54 -25.49 2.27 14.54
CA ASP A 54 -26.58 1.30 14.57
C ASP A 54 -27.63 1.69 15.62
N TYR A 55 -27.18 2.23 16.75
CA TYR A 55 -28.10 2.76 17.77
C TYR A 55 -28.93 3.93 17.22
N LYS A 56 -28.33 4.88 16.50
CA LYS A 56 -29.08 5.96 15.80
C LYS A 56 -30.11 5.41 14.81
N LYS A 57 -29.73 4.39 14.01
CA LYS A 57 -30.65 3.72 13.08
C LYS A 57 -31.81 3.04 13.83
N ILE A 58 -31.53 2.35 14.92
CA ILE A 58 -32.54 1.69 15.76
C ILE A 58 -33.48 2.72 16.38
N ILE A 59 -32.96 3.83 16.92
CA ILE A 59 -33.77 4.93 17.45
C ILE A 59 -34.73 5.46 16.36
N ALA A 60 -34.21 5.75 15.17
CA ALA A 60 -35.03 6.25 14.06
C ALA A 60 -36.10 5.24 13.61
N LEU A 61 -35.78 3.95 13.59
CA LEU A 61 -36.72 2.89 13.28
C LEU A 61 -37.81 2.79 14.37
N CYS A 62 -37.44 2.75 15.64
CA CYS A 62 -38.35 2.69 16.77
C CYS A 62 -39.24 3.94 16.86
N GLN A 63 -38.67 5.13 16.54
CA GLN A 63 -39.44 6.39 16.52
C GLN A 63 -40.56 6.33 15.48
N LYS A 64 -40.27 5.86 14.28
CA LYS A 64 -41.29 5.71 13.22
C LYS A 64 -42.40 4.72 13.61
N GLU A 65 -42.02 3.62 14.24
CA GLU A 65 -42.99 2.59 14.63
C GLU A 65 -43.80 3.01 15.85
N ALA A 66 -43.19 3.70 16.83
CA ALA A 66 -43.90 4.25 17.99
C ALA A 66 -44.99 5.24 17.54
N VAL A 67 -44.71 6.10 16.53
CA VAL A 67 -45.73 6.98 15.97
C VAL A 67 -46.89 6.21 15.34
N ARG A 68 -46.65 5.09 14.67
CA ARG A 68 -47.69 4.21 14.11
C ARG A 68 -48.58 3.59 15.17
N HIS A 69 -48.00 3.25 16.33
CA HIS A 69 -48.69 2.71 17.47
C HIS A 69 -49.29 3.77 18.41
N GLN A 70 -49.21 5.07 18.01
CA GLN A 70 -49.68 6.20 18.84
C GLN A 70 -49.08 6.20 20.26
N THR A 71 -47.82 5.74 20.38
CA THR A 71 -47.09 5.69 21.64
C THR A 71 -45.87 6.58 21.60
N GLU A 72 -45.36 6.99 22.75
CA GLU A 72 -44.18 7.80 22.89
C GLU A 72 -42.94 6.91 22.99
N LEU A 73 -41.85 7.32 22.29
CA LEU A 73 -40.54 6.73 22.47
C LEU A 73 -39.65 7.66 23.31
N VAL A 74 -39.20 7.16 24.43
CA VAL A 74 -38.25 7.85 25.31
C VAL A 74 -36.87 7.25 25.10
N VAL A 75 -35.91 8.11 24.81
CA VAL A 75 -34.49 7.75 24.75
C VAL A 75 -33.85 8.21 26.07
N SER A 76 -33.24 7.29 26.80
CA SER A 76 -32.60 7.61 28.09
C SER A 76 -31.45 8.61 27.97
N GLU A 77 -31.17 9.31 29.06
CA GLU A 77 -29.99 10.22 29.12
C GLU A 77 -28.67 9.47 28.93
N SER A 78 -28.56 8.24 29.46
CA SER A 78 -27.38 7.38 29.30
C SER A 78 -27.12 7.05 27.82
N LEU A 79 -28.17 6.71 27.06
CA LEU A 79 -28.03 6.41 25.63
C LEU A 79 -27.70 7.68 24.82
N ARG A 80 -28.33 8.81 25.13
CA ARG A 80 -27.99 10.09 24.48
C ARG A 80 -26.55 10.49 24.77
N ALA A 81 -26.14 10.49 26.03
CA ALA A 81 -24.78 10.81 26.42
C ALA A 81 -23.73 9.90 25.77
N TYR A 82 -24.04 8.62 25.60
CA TYR A 82 -23.16 7.69 24.89
C TYR A 82 -22.99 8.11 23.42
N ILE A 83 -24.06 8.40 22.71
CA ILE A 83 -24.03 8.83 21.31
C ILE A 83 -23.33 10.17 21.16
N ASP A 84 -23.71 11.18 21.94
CA ASP A 84 -23.15 12.53 21.91
C ASP A 84 -21.64 12.52 22.19
N ASN A 85 -21.19 11.71 23.16
CA ASN A 85 -19.76 11.56 23.45
C ASN A 85 -18.99 10.95 22.28
N ARG A 86 -19.59 10.03 21.52
CA ARG A 86 -18.95 9.45 20.34
C ARG A 86 -18.85 10.44 19.19
N GLU A 87 -19.90 11.19 18.92
CA GLU A 87 -19.93 12.24 17.89
C GLU A 87 -18.93 13.36 18.22
N LEU A 88 -18.97 13.85 19.43
CA LEU A 88 -18.03 14.89 19.90
C LEU A 88 -16.58 14.41 19.80
N HIS A 89 -16.32 13.12 20.05
CA HIS A 89 -14.98 12.56 19.95
C HIS A 89 -14.42 12.62 18.52
N LEU A 90 -15.25 12.41 17.51
CA LEU A 90 -14.84 12.50 16.10
C LEU A 90 -14.55 13.93 15.67
N GLU A 91 -15.44 14.88 16.03
CA GLU A 91 -15.22 16.29 15.75
C GLU A 91 -13.94 16.80 16.40
N ILE A 92 -13.70 16.44 17.67
CA ILE A 92 -12.47 16.78 18.40
C ILE A 92 -11.24 16.21 17.69
N ARG A 93 -11.31 14.94 17.22
CA ARG A 93 -10.18 14.33 16.50
C ARG A 93 -9.94 14.98 15.15
N SER A 94 -10.99 15.28 14.39
CA SER A 94 -10.87 15.97 13.10
C SER A 94 -10.24 17.35 13.29
N ARG A 95 -10.73 18.14 14.24
CA ARG A 95 -10.15 19.43 14.57
C ARG A 95 -8.70 19.33 15.03
N LEU A 96 -8.40 18.39 15.93
CA LEU A 96 -7.05 18.15 16.40
C LEU A 96 -6.09 17.77 15.25
N GLY A 97 -6.54 16.93 14.33
CA GLY A 97 -5.75 16.55 13.18
C GLY A 97 -5.39 17.73 12.28
N SER A 98 -6.33 18.65 12.06
CA SER A 98 -6.06 19.91 11.34
C SER A 98 -5.10 20.81 12.10
N GLU A 99 -5.33 21.04 13.39
CA GLU A 99 -4.44 21.84 14.26
C GLU A 99 -2.99 21.29 14.28
N LEU A 100 -2.85 19.95 14.30
CA LEU A 100 -1.53 19.28 14.26
C LEU A 100 -0.82 19.49 12.92
N LYS A 101 -1.55 19.42 11.80
CA LYS A 101 -0.99 19.66 10.47
C LYS A 101 -0.54 21.10 10.28
N ASP A 102 -1.35 22.05 10.77
CA ASP A 102 -1.07 23.47 10.71
C ASP A 102 -0.02 23.92 11.75
N ARG A 103 0.41 22.99 12.62
CA ARG A 103 1.33 23.25 13.73
C ARG A 103 0.84 24.41 14.60
N ASP A 104 -0.47 24.39 14.97
CA ASP A 104 -1.09 25.46 15.74
C ASP A 104 -0.23 25.81 16.97
N PRO A 105 0.07 27.10 17.20
CA PRO A 105 0.86 27.54 18.34
C PRO A 105 0.35 27.04 19.70
N LYS A 106 -0.95 26.76 19.85
CA LYS A 106 -1.53 26.18 21.07
C LYS A 106 -0.97 24.78 21.40
N LEU A 107 -0.45 24.05 20.40
CA LEU A 107 0.12 22.71 20.58
C LEU A 107 1.60 22.74 20.96
N ARG A 108 2.23 23.92 20.96
CA ARG A 108 3.67 24.07 21.15
C ARG A 108 4.18 23.46 22.45
N GLU A 109 3.55 23.78 23.59
CA GLU A 109 3.93 23.24 24.90
C GLU A 109 3.80 21.71 24.94
N ARG A 110 2.70 21.18 24.39
CA ARG A 110 2.48 19.73 24.30
C ARG A 110 3.50 19.05 23.37
N PHE A 111 3.85 19.69 22.26
CA PHE A 111 4.85 19.20 21.34
C PHE A 111 6.26 19.20 21.98
N GLU A 112 6.63 20.26 22.69
CA GLU A 112 7.91 20.35 23.40
C GLU A 112 8.04 19.28 24.48
N ALA A 113 7.02 19.07 25.30
CA ALA A 113 6.98 18.00 26.31
C ALA A 113 7.04 16.59 25.65
N TYR A 114 6.36 16.40 24.52
CA TYR A 114 6.44 15.18 23.74
C TYR A 114 7.87 14.93 23.23
N ARG A 115 8.45 15.95 22.58
CA ARG A 115 9.82 15.92 22.03
C ARG A 115 10.85 15.58 23.11
N ASP A 116 10.75 16.18 24.28
CA ASP A 116 11.68 15.95 25.38
C ASP A 116 11.58 14.50 25.88
N THR A 117 10.37 13.96 26.02
CA THR A 117 10.15 12.55 26.37
C THR A 117 10.73 11.61 25.32
N VAL A 118 10.47 11.84 24.04
CA VAL A 118 11.01 11.03 22.94
C VAL A 118 12.53 11.10 22.91
N ASN A 119 13.09 12.31 23.06
CA ASN A 119 14.54 12.52 23.10
C ASN A 119 15.21 11.83 24.29
N ALA A 120 14.57 11.71 25.42
CA ALA A 120 15.07 10.96 26.57
C ALA A 120 14.98 9.44 26.33
N GLY A 121 13.93 8.98 25.62
CA GLY A 121 13.65 7.57 25.39
C GLY A 121 14.31 6.95 24.15
N MET A 122 15.04 7.72 23.33
CA MET A 122 15.69 7.26 22.10
C MET A 122 17.17 7.66 22.04
N ALA A 123 18.03 6.73 21.63
CA ALA A 123 19.44 7.01 21.38
C ALA A 123 19.63 7.88 20.11
N ARG A 124 18.94 7.52 19.02
CA ARG A 124 18.96 8.29 17.77
C ARG A 124 17.86 9.34 17.78
N LYS A 125 18.25 10.61 17.70
CA LYS A 125 17.30 11.73 17.66
C LYS A 125 16.53 11.75 16.35
N LEU A 126 15.23 12.01 16.44
CA LEU A 126 14.40 12.24 15.27
C LEU A 126 14.70 13.63 14.68
N ARG A 127 14.60 13.75 13.36
CA ARG A 127 14.57 15.05 12.67
C ARG A 127 13.27 15.77 13.02
N GLU A 128 13.24 17.09 12.88
CA GLU A 128 12.07 17.88 13.26
C GLU A 128 10.78 17.39 12.62
N GLN A 129 10.81 17.13 11.31
CA GLN A 129 9.64 16.63 10.60
C GLN A 129 9.20 15.25 11.07
N GLN A 130 10.15 14.33 11.32
CA GLN A 130 9.86 13.02 11.88
C GLN A 130 9.24 13.12 13.29
N MET A 131 9.68 14.09 14.06
CA MET A 131 9.14 14.36 15.39
C MET A 131 7.68 14.86 15.32
N TRP A 132 7.37 15.74 14.37
CA TRP A 132 6.00 16.18 14.12
C TRP A 132 5.11 15.04 13.62
N ASP A 133 5.57 14.22 12.69
CA ASP A 133 4.84 13.02 12.21
C ASP A 133 4.58 12.05 13.37
N SER A 134 5.57 11.85 14.25
CA SER A 134 5.49 11.00 15.43
C SER A 134 4.45 11.56 16.44
N PHE A 135 4.48 12.86 16.70
CA PHE A 135 3.53 13.53 17.57
C PHE A 135 2.11 13.46 17.03
N PHE A 136 1.94 13.68 15.72
CA PHE A 136 0.66 13.54 15.04
C PHE A 136 0.08 12.14 15.24
N MET A 137 0.83 11.08 14.93
CA MET A 137 0.37 9.71 15.08
C MET A 137 0.01 9.37 16.52
N CYS A 138 0.80 9.84 17.48
CA CYS A 138 0.55 9.64 18.91
C CYS A 138 -0.74 10.34 19.37
N ALA A 139 -0.94 11.59 19.01
CA ALA A 139 -2.10 12.38 19.40
C ALA A 139 -3.40 11.87 18.77
N MET A 140 -3.33 11.42 17.51
CA MET A 140 -4.47 10.87 16.77
C MET A 140 -4.83 9.45 17.17
N LYS A 141 -3.92 8.67 17.75
CA LYS A 141 -4.05 7.25 18.15
C LYS A 141 -4.27 6.28 16.98
N LYS A 142 -5.20 6.59 16.08
CA LYS A 142 -5.47 5.87 14.84
C LYS A 142 -5.30 6.85 13.69
N SER A 143 -4.28 6.66 12.87
CA SER A 143 -3.93 7.60 11.79
C SER A 143 -3.09 6.93 10.70
N ALA A 144 -3.01 7.60 9.56
CA ALA A 144 -2.10 7.21 8.49
C ALA A 144 -0.89 8.14 8.40
N ASN A 145 0.23 7.59 7.92
CA ASN A 145 1.39 8.36 7.52
C ASN A 145 1.69 8.08 6.04
N PHE A 146 1.42 9.07 5.21
CA PHE A 146 1.58 9.03 3.76
C PHE A 146 2.90 9.68 3.29
N SER A 147 3.82 9.86 4.21
CA SER A 147 5.14 10.43 3.87
C SER A 147 5.86 9.58 2.84
N VAL A 148 6.59 10.27 1.97
CA VAL A 148 7.32 9.62 0.86
C VAL A 148 8.25 8.51 1.36
N PRO A 149 8.54 7.50 0.55
CA PRO A 149 9.54 6.50 0.88
C PRO A 149 10.88 7.16 1.23
N GLY A 150 11.58 6.60 2.22
CA GLY A 150 12.84 7.18 2.70
C GLY A 150 12.69 8.38 3.65
N SER A 151 11.48 8.84 3.99
CA SER A 151 11.26 9.90 4.98
C SER A 151 11.61 9.49 6.43
N GLY A 152 11.73 8.18 6.67
CA GLY A 152 11.95 7.63 8.01
C GLY A 152 10.65 7.38 8.77
N LYS A 153 9.59 6.95 8.09
CA LYS A 153 8.30 6.57 8.71
C LYS A 153 8.48 5.63 9.89
N THR A 154 9.34 4.62 9.74
CA THR A 154 9.67 3.66 10.82
C THR A 154 10.24 4.39 12.05
N ALA A 155 11.18 5.31 11.87
CA ALA A 155 11.73 6.10 12.98
C ALA A 155 10.65 6.95 13.68
N SER A 156 9.73 7.55 12.92
CA SER A 156 8.61 8.33 13.50
C SER A 156 7.68 7.43 14.33
N VAL A 157 7.41 6.19 13.89
CA VAL A 157 6.64 5.21 14.68
C VAL A 157 7.39 4.79 15.94
N LEU A 158 8.70 4.59 15.86
CA LEU A 158 9.54 4.25 17.01
C LEU A 158 9.59 5.42 18.01
N GLY A 159 9.53 6.68 17.55
CA GLY A 159 9.34 7.84 18.42
C GLY A 159 8.02 7.82 19.18
N MET A 160 6.92 7.47 18.48
CA MET A 160 5.63 7.27 19.14
C MET A 160 5.68 6.15 20.18
N TYR A 161 6.34 5.03 19.86
CA TYR A 161 6.55 3.93 20.80
C TYR A 161 7.35 4.39 22.02
N ALA A 162 8.44 5.12 21.84
CA ALA A 162 9.25 5.66 22.94
C ALA A 162 8.43 6.52 23.90
N TYR A 163 7.59 7.41 23.39
CA TYR A 163 6.69 8.23 24.20
C TYR A 163 5.65 7.38 24.94
N LEU A 164 4.98 6.47 24.23
CA LEU A 164 3.91 5.64 24.80
C LEU A 164 4.45 4.63 25.83
N ARG A 165 5.67 4.15 25.66
CA ARG A 165 6.35 3.30 26.65
C ARG A 165 6.47 4.03 27.99
N GLU A 166 6.87 5.28 27.96
CA GLU A 166 7.05 6.09 29.17
C GLU A 166 5.71 6.55 29.79
N LYS A 167 4.74 6.96 28.95
CA LYS A 167 3.50 7.61 29.40
C LYS A 167 2.29 6.69 29.48
N ALA A 168 2.29 5.56 28.80
CA ALA A 168 1.13 4.67 28.66
C ALA A 168 1.45 3.20 28.89
N ALA A 169 2.61 2.86 29.46
CA ALA A 169 3.08 1.48 29.71
C ALA A 169 3.04 0.60 28.45
N MET A 170 3.26 1.20 27.28
CA MET A 170 3.39 0.45 26.02
C MET A 170 4.60 -0.47 26.10
N HIS A 171 4.45 -1.74 25.76
CA HIS A 171 5.54 -2.70 25.90
C HIS A 171 5.86 -3.46 24.62
N ARG A 172 5.01 -3.35 23.57
CA ARG A 172 5.26 -4.02 22.29
C ARG A 172 4.74 -3.26 21.09
N ILE A 173 5.35 -3.55 19.95
CA ILE A 173 4.88 -3.16 18.61
C ILE A 173 4.59 -4.44 17.83
N VAL A 174 3.41 -4.55 17.25
CA VAL A 174 3.07 -5.59 16.27
C VAL A 174 3.06 -4.93 14.89
N VAL A 175 3.93 -5.39 14.00
CA VAL A 175 4.08 -4.84 12.65
C VAL A 175 3.60 -5.88 11.64
N VAL A 176 2.58 -5.53 10.88
CA VAL A 176 2.13 -6.27 9.70
C VAL A 176 2.75 -5.61 8.47
N CYS A 177 3.71 -6.27 7.84
CA CYS A 177 4.48 -5.70 6.73
C CYS A 177 4.96 -6.79 5.76
N PRO A 178 5.43 -6.43 4.54
CA PRO A 178 6.12 -7.38 3.66
C PRO A 178 7.36 -8.00 4.32
N LYS A 179 7.66 -9.28 4.02
CA LYS A 179 8.78 -10.02 4.65
C LYS A 179 10.14 -9.35 4.50
N ASN A 180 10.37 -8.71 3.37
CA ASN A 180 11.63 -8.00 3.09
C ASN A 180 11.80 -6.70 3.90
N ALA A 181 10.74 -6.18 4.53
CA ALA A 181 10.82 -5.07 5.47
C ALA A 181 11.27 -5.48 6.88
N PHE A 182 11.25 -6.77 7.21
CA PHE A 182 11.57 -7.26 8.57
C PHE A 182 12.97 -6.84 9.04
N GLY A 183 13.98 -7.00 8.17
CA GLY A 183 15.34 -6.57 8.47
C GLY A 183 15.41 -5.08 8.78
N SER A 184 14.78 -4.25 7.96
CA SER A 184 14.76 -2.80 8.17
C SER A 184 14.10 -2.38 9.47
N TRP A 185 13.03 -3.06 9.90
CA TRP A 185 12.39 -2.81 11.19
C TRP A 185 13.30 -3.15 12.37
N MET A 186 14.02 -4.29 12.30
CA MET A 186 14.98 -4.71 13.34
C MET A 186 16.18 -3.77 13.42
N ASP A 187 16.76 -3.41 12.27
CA ASP A 187 17.91 -2.49 12.19
C ASP A 187 17.55 -1.10 12.72
N GLU A 188 16.36 -0.60 12.33
CA GLU A 188 15.89 0.71 12.74
C GLU A 188 15.58 0.75 14.24
N PHE A 189 14.95 -0.31 14.78
CA PHE A 189 14.71 -0.43 16.22
C PHE A 189 16.03 -0.43 16.98
N THR A 190 17.00 -1.24 16.56
CA THR A 190 18.32 -1.33 17.18
C THR A 190 19.03 0.02 17.15
N ALA A 191 18.99 0.74 16.03
CA ALA A 191 19.62 2.05 15.90
C ALA A 191 18.93 3.13 16.74
N CYS A 192 17.60 3.10 16.84
CA CYS A 192 16.83 4.06 17.61
C CYS A 192 16.97 3.89 19.11
N PHE A 193 17.13 2.65 19.58
CA PHE A 193 17.18 2.33 21.01
C PHE A 193 18.53 1.80 21.52
N ALA A 194 19.61 1.99 20.76
CA ALA A 194 20.95 1.53 21.13
C ALA A 194 21.33 1.93 22.57
N GLY A 195 21.62 0.96 23.44
CA GLY A 195 21.99 1.19 24.84
C GLY A 195 20.82 1.61 25.76
N ILE A 196 19.60 1.77 25.25
CA ILE A 196 18.41 2.13 26.05
C ILE A 196 17.49 0.92 26.20
N GLU A 197 17.13 0.26 25.11
CA GLU A 197 16.27 -0.91 25.11
C GLU A 197 16.78 -1.97 24.13
N PRO A 198 17.10 -3.18 24.60
CA PRO A 198 17.54 -4.26 23.71
C PRO A 198 16.36 -4.74 22.86
N LEU A 199 16.63 -5.03 21.59
CA LEU A 199 15.65 -5.64 20.69
C LEU A 199 15.34 -7.07 21.17
N ARG A 200 14.08 -7.35 21.42
CA ARG A 200 13.51 -8.68 21.69
C ARG A 200 12.44 -8.94 20.63
N VAL A 201 12.87 -9.55 19.53
CA VAL A 201 12.01 -9.71 18.35
C VAL A 201 11.41 -11.12 18.27
N LEU A 202 10.13 -11.19 17.95
CA LEU A 202 9.47 -12.41 17.46
C LEU A 202 9.19 -12.25 15.96
N ASN A 203 10.02 -12.87 15.15
CA ASN A 203 9.78 -13.01 13.72
C ASN A 203 9.13 -14.37 13.46
N ILE A 204 7.83 -14.40 13.15
CA ILE A 204 7.08 -15.66 12.92
C ILE A 204 7.50 -16.41 11.63
N HIS A 205 8.37 -15.82 10.82
CA HIS A 205 8.96 -16.45 9.64
C HIS A 205 10.41 -16.89 9.83
N ALA A 206 10.92 -16.83 11.05
CA ALA A 206 12.23 -17.38 11.35
C ALA A 206 12.28 -18.90 11.06
N PRO A 207 13.44 -19.46 10.69
CA PRO A 207 13.57 -20.84 10.21
C PRO A 207 12.99 -21.92 11.13
N GLN A 208 12.88 -21.64 12.43
CA GLN A 208 12.28 -22.55 13.42
C GLN A 208 10.76 -22.65 13.32
N TYR A 209 10.07 -21.65 12.74
CA TYR A 209 8.60 -21.61 12.65
C TYR A 209 8.12 -21.97 11.23
N LYS A 210 8.22 -23.25 10.87
CA LYS A 210 7.91 -23.75 9.52
C LYS A 210 6.41 -23.90 9.26
N THR A 211 5.65 -24.28 10.28
CA THR A 211 4.22 -24.55 10.16
C THR A 211 3.36 -23.42 10.77
N GLN A 212 2.12 -23.31 10.32
CA GLN A 212 1.16 -22.36 10.88
C GLN A 212 0.94 -22.59 12.39
N GLN A 213 0.88 -23.86 12.83
CA GLN A 213 0.72 -24.20 14.23
C GLN A 213 1.92 -23.73 15.08
N GLN A 214 3.15 -23.87 14.57
CA GLN A 214 4.35 -23.38 15.27
C GLN A 214 4.32 -21.86 15.42
N ARG A 215 3.90 -21.13 14.38
CA ARG A 215 3.76 -19.67 14.40
C ARG A 215 2.72 -19.22 15.41
N ARG A 216 1.56 -19.90 15.45
CA ARG A 216 0.49 -19.66 16.42
C ARG A 216 0.98 -19.89 17.85
N THR A 217 1.64 -21.02 18.10
CA THR A 217 2.22 -21.35 19.41
C THR A 217 3.24 -20.30 19.84
N ALA A 218 4.13 -19.85 18.95
CA ALA A 218 5.10 -18.81 19.25
C ALA A 218 4.42 -17.48 19.64
N LEU A 219 3.35 -17.06 18.93
CA LEU A 219 2.59 -15.87 19.31
C LEU A 219 1.91 -16.01 20.66
N GLN A 220 1.41 -17.18 21.03
CA GLN A 220 0.74 -17.42 22.30
C GLN A 220 1.70 -17.46 23.50
N TYR A 221 2.90 -18.03 23.33
CA TYR A 221 3.80 -18.32 24.46
C TYR A 221 5.08 -17.49 24.47
N ASP A 222 5.64 -17.14 23.30
CA ASP A 222 6.93 -16.45 23.21
C ASP A 222 6.77 -14.91 23.08
N ALA A 223 5.59 -14.43 22.66
CA ALA A 223 5.35 -12.99 22.42
C ALA A 223 5.39 -12.15 23.70
N GLY A 224 5.13 -12.73 24.86
CA GLY A 224 5.04 -11.99 26.13
C GLY A 224 6.31 -11.21 26.51
N GLY A 225 7.50 -11.72 26.14
CA GLY A 225 8.77 -11.08 26.37
C GLY A 225 9.29 -10.18 25.25
N CYS A 226 8.57 -10.11 24.12
CA CYS A 226 9.02 -9.42 22.91
C CYS A 226 8.50 -7.98 22.86
N ASN A 227 9.36 -7.06 22.40
CA ASN A 227 8.99 -5.66 22.17
C ASN A 227 8.75 -5.36 20.67
N LEU A 228 9.11 -6.28 19.77
CA LEU A 228 8.83 -6.19 18.35
C LEU A 228 8.33 -7.53 17.82
N ILE A 229 7.15 -7.57 17.22
CA ILE A 229 6.57 -8.75 16.59
C ILE A 229 6.37 -8.45 15.11
N LEU A 230 6.93 -9.31 14.24
CA LEU A 230 6.91 -9.13 12.78
C LEU A 230 6.08 -10.23 12.13
N VAL A 231 5.05 -9.82 11.38
CA VAL A 231 4.10 -10.68 10.68
C VAL A 231 3.92 -10.17 9.27
N ASN A 232 3.85 -11.04 8.27
CA ASN A 232 3.48 -10.61 6.91
C ASN A 232 1.98 -10.77 6.65
N TYR A 233 1.46 -10.00 5.68
CA TYR A 233 0.02 -9.97 5.36
C TYR A 233 -0.56 -11.35 5.07
N GLU A 234 0.20 -12.21 4.36
CA GLU A 234 -0.22 -13.56 3.97
C GLU A 234 -0.38 -14.51 5.17
N ALA A 235 0.31 -14.23 6.28
CA ALA A 235 0.25 -15.09 7.46
C ALA A 235 -0.82 -14.68 8.46
N VAL A 236 -1.32 -13.44 8.41
CA VAL A 236 -2.25 -12.89 9.41
C VAL A 236 -3.45 -13.80 9.60
N GLY A 237 -4.13 -14.22 8.51
CA GLY A 237 -5.33 -15.05 8.60
C GLY A 237 -5.11 -16.37 9.35
N GLY A 238 -3.95 -17.00 9.14
CA GLY A 238 -3.62 -18.25 9.80
C GLY A 238 -3.30 -18.17 11.30
N VAL A 239 -3.05 -16.97 11.83
CA VAL A 239 -2.66 -16.73 13.22
C VAL A 239 -3.49 -15.62 13.88
N LEU A 240 -4.60 -15.24 13.27
CA LEU A 240 -5.40 -14.06 13.61
C LEU A 240 -5.85 -14.07 15.07
N ASP A 241 -6.39 -15.16 15.55
CA ASP A 241 -6.84 -15.33 16.94
C ASP A 241 -5.71 -15.15 17.98
N ALA A 242 -4.50 -15.61 17.65
CA ALA A 242 -3.34 -15.41 18.51
C ALA A 242 -2.87 -13.94 18.49
N LEU A 243 -2.96 -13.26 17.33
CA LEU A 243 -2.67 -11.84 17.22
C LEU A 243 -3.70 -10.98 17.95
N GLU A 244 -4.99 -11.32 17.87
CA GLU A 244 -6.06 -10.60 18.57
C GLU A 244 -5.85 -10.61 20.10
N GLN A 245 -5.39 -11.71 20.66
CA GLN A 245 -5.05 -11.82 22.08
C GLN A 245 -3.90 -10.90 22.50
N LEU A 246 -3.06 -10.47 21.57
CA LEU A 246 -1.97 -9.52 21.82
C LEU A 246 -2.41 -8.06 21.72
N MET A 247 -3.65 -7.77 21.25
CA MET A 247 -4.16 -6.40 21.07
C MET A 247 -4.65 -5.81 22.41
N ASP A 248 -3.79 -5.77 23.38
CA ASP A 248 -4.02 -5.13 24.68
C ASP A 248 -3.72 -3.61 24.64
N THR A 249 -3.90 -2.94 25.77
CA THR A 249 -3.65 -1.50 25.91
C THR A 249 -2.17 -1.13 25.79
N GLY A 250 -1.26 -2.08 25.94
CA GLY A 250 0.19 -1.93 25.83
C GLY A 250 0.76 -2.31 24.47
N THR A 251 -0.10 -2.48 23.45
CA THR A 251 0.31 -2.88 22.09
C THR A 251 0.05 -1.75 21.09
N LEU A 252 1.07 -1.42 20.29
CA LEU A 252 0.98 -0.57 19.11
C LEU A 252 0.88 -1.44 17.87
N LEU A 253 -0.23 -1.34 17.14
CA LEU A 253 -0.42 -2.03 15.86
C LEU A 253 0.01 -1.16 14.70
N VAL A 254 0.86 -1.68 13.84
CA VAL A 254 1.37 -0.98 12.65
C VAL A 254 1.11 -1.82 11.41
N PHE A 255 0.50 -1.22 10.40
CA PHE A 255 0.40 -1.75 9.05
C PHE A 255 1.38 -1.00 8.15
N ASP A 256 2.49 -1.62 7.79
CA ASP A 256 3.47 -1.04 6.88
C ASP A 256 3.20 -1.49 5.44
N GLU A 257 3.35 -0.58 4.48
CA GLU A 257 2.91 -0.75 3.10
C GLU A 257 1.43 -1.16 3.01
N VAL A 258 0.58 -0.41 3.72
CA VAL A 258 -0.85 -0.72 3.90
C VAL A 258 -1.63 -0.79 2.58
N HIS A 259 -1.07 -0.30 1.46
CA HIS A 259 -1.65 -0.49 0.14
C HIS A 259 -1.81 -1.98 -0.26
N LYS A 260 -1.18 -2.91 0.46
CA LYS A 260 -1.39 -4.37 0.29
C LYS A 260 -2.83 -4.81 0.61
N VAL A 261 -3.58 -4.06 1.41
CA VAL A 261 -4.98 -4.35 1.77
C VAL A 261 -6.00 -3.61 0.90
N LYS A 262 -5.60 -3.03 -0.23
CA LYS A 262 -6.47 -2.24 -1.12
C LYS A 262 -7.66 -3.03 -1.69
N ARG A 263 -7.54 -4.34 -1.92
CA ARG A 263 -8.60 -5.18 -2.49
C ARG A 263 -9.80 -5.26 -1.53
N ILE A 264 -10.93 -4.70 -1.96
CA ILE A 264 -12.18 -4.73 -1.20
C ILE A 264 -12.67 -6.19 -1.11
N ARG A 265 -13.00 -6.64 0.12
CA ARG A 265 -13.34 -8.04 0.44
C ARG A 265 -12.21 -9.03 0.15
N GLY A 266 -10.98 -8.54 0.06
CA GLY A 266 -9.81 -9.41 -0.02
C GLY A 266 -9.46 -9.97 1.35
N GLU A 267 -8.94 -11.19 1.41
CA GLU A 267 -8.58 -11.88 2.65
C GLU A 267 -7.66 -11.03 3.54
N TYR A 268 -6.65 -10.36 2.96
CA TYR A 268 -5.73 -9.51 3.73
C TYR A 268 -6.44 -8.30 4.35
N ALA A 269 -7.41 -7.72 3.63
CA ALA A 269 -8.18 -6.60 4.14
C ALA A 269 -9.10 -7.03 5.29
N GLU A 270 -9.83 -8.12 5.14
CA GLU A 270 -10.73 -8.64 6.18
C GLU A 270 -9.97 -8.97 7.46
N ASN A 271 -8.82 -9.66 7.35
CA ASN A 271 -7.94 -9.97 8.47
C ASN A 271 -7.38 -8.72 9.15
N ALA A 272 -6.95 -7.72 8.37
CA ALA A 272 -6.43 -6.45 8.89
C ALA A 272 -7.53 -5.64 9.61
N LEU A 273 -8.73 -5.60 9.06
CA LEU A 273 -9.91 -4.96 9.66
C LEU A 273 -10.26 -5.60 11.01
N GLN A 274 -10.29 -6.92 11.07
CA GLN A 274 -10.59 -7.65 12.29
C GLN A 274 -9.53 -7.38 13.38
N LEU A 275 -8.25 -7.43 13.02
CA LEU A 275 -7.14 -7.17 13.93
C LEU A 275 -7.18 -5.73 14.48
N ALA A 276 -7.47 -4.73 13.62
CA ALA A 276 -7.48 -3.32 13.98
C ALA A 276 -8.63 -2.92 14.91
N ARG A 277 -9.74 -3.67 14.94
CA ARG A 277 -10.90 -3.37 15.80
C ARG A 277 -10.53 -3.34 17.27
N ASN A 278 -9.72 -4.28 17.71
CA ASN A 278 -9.36 -4.45 19.12
C ASN A 278 -8.15 -3.59 19.53
N ALA A 279 -7.42 -3.00 18.56
CA ALA A 279 -6.24 -2.21 18.83
C ALA A 279 -6.59 -0.77 19.20
N ARG A 280 -6.02 -0.28 20.32
CA ARG A 280 -6.17 1.10 20.78
C ARG A 280 -5.38 2.09 19.93
N TYR A 281 -4.18 1.71 19.51
CA TYR A 281 -3.29 2.49 18.68
C TYR A 281 -3.04 1.77 17.38
N VAL A 282 -3.36 2.42 16.26
CA VAL A 282 -3.19 1.85 14.91
C VAL A 282 -2.52 2.89 14.02
N VAL A 283 -1.40 2.52 13.43
CA VAL A 283 -0.70 3.36 12.45
C VAL A 283 -0.63 2.63 11.11
N ALA A 284 -1.12 3.30 10.07
CA ALA A 284 -1.06 2.81 8.70
C ALA A 284 -0.01 3.60 7.91
N LEU A 285 1.00 2.90 7.39
CA LEU A 285 2.12 3.51 6.67
C LEU A 285 2.05 3.16 5.18
N THR A 286 2.17 4.14 4.32
CA THR A 286 2.42 3.96 2.88
C THR A 286 2.93 5.24 2.24
N GLY A 287 3.82 5.12 1.27
CA GLY A 287 4.21 6.25 0.41
C GLY A 287 3.24 6.50 -0.75
N THR A 288 2.34 5.55 -1.01
CA THR A 288 1.44 5.53 -2.18
C THR A 288 0.02 5.17 -1.74
N PRO A 289 -0.73 6.08 -1.11
CA PRO A 289 -2.04 5.77 -0.52
C PRO A 289 -3.15 5.54 -1.58
N ILE A 290 -3.02 6.14 -2.76
CA ILE A 290 -3.98 6.03 -3.87
C ILE A 290 -3.19 5.66 -5.14
N PRO A 291 -2.66 4.44 -5.23
CA PRO A 291 -1.78 4.10 -6.36
C PRO A 291 -2.53 3.89 -7.68
N ASN A 292 -3.79 3.46 -7.65
CA ASN A 292 -4.55 3.10 -8.85
C ASN A 292 -5.98 3.66 -8.89
N ALA A 293 -6.66 3.71 -7.75
CA ALA A 293 -8.04 4.22 -7.68
C ALA A 293 -8.39 4.69 -6.27
N TYR A 294 -9.44 5.51 -6.13
CA TYR A 294 -9.94 5.96 -4.81
C TYR A 294 -10.45 4.81 -3.94
N THR A 295 -10.86 3.70 -4.55
CA THR A 295 -11.20 2.48 -3.81
C THR A 295 -10.05 1.94 -2.96
N ASP A 296 -8.81 2.31 -3.26
CA ASP A 296 -7.64 1.87 -2.50
C ASP A 296 -7.62 2.41 -1.07
N ILE A 297 -8.27 3.54 -0.81
CA ILE A 297 -8.40 4.11 0.55
C ILE A 297 -9.56 3.50 1.35
N TYR A 298 -10.48 2.77 0.72
CA TYR A 298 -11.68 2.25 1.38
C TYR A 298 -11.35 1.36 2.58
N ASN A 299 -10.54 0.34 2.37
CA ASN A 299 -10.13 -0.57 3.45
C ASN A 299 -9.23 0.13 4.48
N LEU A 300 -8.35 1.03 4.04
CA LEU A 300 -7.51 1.83 4.92
C LEU A 300 -8.36 2.62 5.93
N LEU A 301 -9.39 3.31 5.46
CA LEU A 301 -10.28 4.07 6.32
C LEU A 301 -11.08 3.17 7.28
N HIS A 302 -11.50 2.00 6.84
CA HIS A 302 -12.16 1.02 7.71
C HIS A 302 -11.21 0.42 8.77
N ILE A 303 -9.91 0.28 8.45
CA ILE A 303 -8.89 -0.15 9.43
C ILE A 303 -8.73 0.92 10.53
N LEU A 304 -8.70 2.19 10.15
CA LEU A 304 -8.52 3.30 11.10
C LEU A 304 -9.81 3.65 11.86
N PHE A 305 -10.96 3.49 11.22
CA PHE A 305 -12.26 3.94 11.71
C PHE A 305 -13.35 2.90 11.43
N PRO A 306 -13.25 1.68 12.00
CA PRO A 306 -14.17 0.59 11.67
C PRO A 306 -15.62 0.90 12.07
N ASP A 307 -15.81 1.62 13.16
CA ASP A 307 -17.13 1.94 13.71
C ASP A 307 -17.64 3.31 13.25
N GLU A 308 -16.72 4.20 12.91
CA GLU A 308 -17.01 5.60 12.56
C GLU A 308 -17.00 5.88 11.05
N TYR A 309 -16.72 4.87 10.21
CA TYR A 309 -16.55 5.07 8.77
C TYR A 309 -17.78 5.71 8.12
N ASP A 310 -18.98 5.21 8.43
CA ASP A 310 -20.22 5.68 7.81
C ASP A 310 -20.53 7.15 8.12
N GLU A 311 -20.13 7.66 9.27
CA GLU A 311 -20.32 9.06 9.67
C GLU A 311 -19.21 9.98 9.18
N CYS A 312 -17.96 9.56 9.35
CA CYS A 312 -16.83 10.39 8.98
C CYS A 312 -16.62 10.50 7.48
N PHE A 313 -16.88 9.40 6.78
CA PHE A 313 -16.57 9.27 5.37
C PHE A 313 -17.81 8.94 4.54
N GLY A 314 -18.54 7.89 4.88
CA GLY A 314 -19.82 7.51 4.27
C GLY A 314 -19.79 7.20 2.78
N PHE A 315 -18.59 7.06 2.20
CA PHE A 315 -18.41 6.82 0.76
C PHE A 315 -18.66 5.36 0.43
N THR A 316 -19.58 5.12 -0.48
CA THR A 316 -19.83 3.76 -0.99
C THR A 316 -18.76 3.36 -2.02
N VAL A 317 -18.54 2.05 -2.17
CA VAL A 317 -17.61 1.53 -3.19
C VAL A 317 -17.92 2.01 -4.60
N PRO A 318 -19.20 2.06 -5.07
CA PRO A 318 -19.52 2.65 -6.37
C PRO A 318 -19.13 4.13 -6.52
N GLN A 319 -19.30 4.95 -5.46
CA GLN A 319 -18.86 6.34 -5.47
C GLN A 319 -17.34 6.48 -5.58
N LEU A 320 -16.59 5.66 -4.84
CA LEU A 320 -15.11 5.67 -4.90
C LEU A 320 -14.58 5.11 -6.23
N ARG A 321 -15.32 4.20 -6.89
CA ARG A 321 -14.94 3.65 -8.19
C ARG A 321 -15.12 4.64 -9.33
N ASN A 322 -16.23 5.39 -9.30
CA ASN A 322 -16.58 6.40 -10.29
C ASN A 322 -17.00 7.69 -9.59
N PRO A 323 -16.06 8.40 -8.93
CA PRO A 323 -16.39 9.59 -8.17
C PRO A 323 -16.75 10.75 -9.10
N ARG A 324 -17.77 11.53 -8.71
CA ARG A 324 -18.08 12.84 -9.31
C ARG A 324 -17.21 13.90 -8.62
N ASP A 325 -17.04 15.06 -9.22
CA ASP A 325 -16.22 16.15 -8.65
C ASP A 325 -16.62 16.52 -7.21
N ALA A 326 -17.92 16.49 -6.90
CA ALA A 326 -18.41 16.73 -5.56
C ALA A 326 -18.03 15.62 -4.56
N ASP A 327 -18.05 14.35 -4.99
CA ASP A 327 -17.64 13.21 -4.15
C ASP A 327 -16.12 13.30 -3.86
N ILE A 328 -15.37 13.71 -4.85
CA ILE A 328 -13.93 13.93 -4.82
C ILE A 328 -13.54 15.00 -3.78
N ALA A 329 -14.17 16.16 -3.82
CA ALA A 329 -13.93 17.23 -2.84
C ALA A 329 -14.30 16.79 -1.41
N ALA A 330 -15.41 16.05 -1.27
CA ALA A 330 -15.85 15.53 0.03
C ALA A 330 -14.87 14.50 0.62
N VAL A 331 -14.37 13.55 -0.22
CA VAL A 331 -13.36 12.57 0.20
C VAL A 331 -12.10 13.27 0.73
N ASN A 332 -11.61 14.27 0.02
CA ASN A 332 -10.43 15.01 0.44
C ASN A 332 -10.63 15.72 1.78
N THR A 333 -11.71 16.48 1.89
CA THR A 333 -11.99 17.23 3.11
C THR A 333 -12.10 16.29 4.32
N ALA A 334 -12.77 15.15 4.15
CA ALA A 334 -12.95 14.18 5.21
C ALA A 334 -11.65 13.45 5.59
N LEU A 335 -10.78 13.16 4.62
CA LEU A 335 -9.54 12.41 4.83
C LEU A 335 -8.43 13.28 5.47
N GLN A 336 -8.36 14.55 5.10
CA GLN A 336 -7.27 15.46 5.48
C GLN A 336 -6.87 15.46 6.96
N PRO A 337 -7.79 15.47 7.93
CA PRO A 337 -7.43 15.50 9.35
C PRO A 337 -6.72 14.23 9.84
N PHE A 338 -6.81 13.10 9.12
CA PHE A 338 -6.48 11.78 9.66
C PHE A 338 -5.17 11.18 9.14
N PHE A 339 -4.40 11.93 8.35
CA PHE A 339 -3.07 11.50 7.93
C PHE A 339 -2.04 12.63 8.07
N CYS A 340 -0.78 12.25 8.28
CA CYS A 340 0.37 13.14 8.09
C CYS A 340 1.11 12.77 6.80
N ARG A 341 1.79 13.75 6.22
CA ARG A 341 2.58 13.58 4.99
C ARG A 341 3.78 14.50 4.99
N THR A 342 4.92 13.92 4.70
CA THR A 342 6.17 14.63 4.47
C THR A 342 6.62 14.39 3.04
N THR A 343 6.89 15.47 2.29
CA THR A 343 7.34 15.42 0.90
C THR A 343 8.87 15.36 0.80
N LYS A 344 9.39 15.00 -0.37
CA LYS A 344 10.84 15.03 -0.61
C LYS A 344 11.43 16.44 -0.49
N GLU A 345 10.69 17.44 -0.91
CA GLU A 345 11.06 18.85 -0.80
C GLU A 345 11.22 19.28 0.67
N GLN A 346 10.24 18.95 1.53
CA GLN A 346 10.31 19.23 2.97
C GLN A 346 11.47 18.50 3.67
N LEU A 347 11.96 17.40 3.09
CA LEU A 347 13.13 16.67 3.58
C LEU A 347 14.45 17.24 3.07
N GLY A 348 14.41 18.23 2.18
CA GLY A 348 15.61 18.79 1.54
C GLY A 348 16.32 17.78 0.61
N VAL A 349 15.59 16.80 0.05
CA VAL A 349 16.16 15.89 -0.95
C VAL A 349 16.32 16.66 -2.26
N PRO A 350 17.54 16.72 -2.85
CA PRO A 350 17.73 17.38 -4.13
C PRO A 350 16.79 16.83 -5.19
N ALA A 351 16.21 17.68 -6.02
CA ALA A 351 15.36 17.23 -7.11
C ALA A 351 16.12 16.29 -8.06
N ALA A 352 15.47 15.22 -8.51
CA ALA A 352 16.02 14.40 -9.58
C ALA A 352 16.03 15.20 -10.89
N ASN A 353 16.98 14.87 -11.77
CA ASN A 353 16.97 15.41 -13.13
C ASN A 353 15.68 15.00 -13.86
N ALA A 354 15.30 15.75 -14.89
CA ALA A 354 14.24 15.35 -15.79
C ALA A 354 14.51 13.93 -16.34
N ASP A 355 13.47 13.11 -16.42
CA ASP A 355 13.56 11.77 -16.98
C ASP A 355 14.10 11.83 -18.42
N MET A 356 15.09 11.02 -18.73
CA MET A 356 15.66 10.93 -20.07
C MET A 356 14.99 9.80 -20.85
N VAL A 357 14.06 10.16 -21.72
CA VAL A 357 13.36 9.21 -22.59
C VAL A 357 14.21 8.99 -23.86
N LEU A 358 14.57 7.73 -24.11
CA LEU A 358 15.38 7.31 -25.26
C LEU A 358 14.52 6.48 -26.20
N GLN A 359 14.11 7.09 -27.31
CA GLN A 359 13.36 6.42 -28.35
C GLN A 359 14.28 5.57 -29.23
N VAL A 360 13.87 4.34 -29.49
CA VAL A 360 14.54 3.35 -30.32
C VAL A 360 13.61 2.93 -31.43
N GLY A 361 14.00 3.04 -32.68
CA GLY A 361 13.20 2.56 -33.81
C GLY A 361 13.17 1.03 -33.87
N ALA A 362 11.99 0.46 -34.02
CA ALA A 362 11.84 -0.98 -34.25
C ALA A 362 12.37 -1.39 -35.63
N SER A 363 13.02 -2.54 -35.70
CA SER A 363 13.46 -3.14 -36.96
C SER A 363 12.25 -3.58 -37.82
N ASP A 364 12.46 -3.87 -39.10
CA ASP A 364 11.41 -4.38 -39.99
C ASP A 364 10.81 -5.69 -39.46
N THR A 365 11.63 -6.55 -38.87
CA THR A 365 11.17 -7.81 -38.27
C THR A 365 10.28 -7.57 -37.05
N GLU A 366 10.68 -6.66 -36.15
CA GLU A 366 9.88 -6.28 -34.97
C GLU A 366 8.53 -5.65 -35.41
N ASN A 367 8.52 -4.79 -36.42
CA ASN A 367 7.31 -4.21 -36.98
C ASN A 367 6.37 -5.28 -37.59
N ARG A 368 6.92 -6.28 -38.28
CA ARG A 368 6.13 -7.41 -38.81
C ARG A 368 5.55 -8.26 -37.70
N LEU A 369 6.33 -8.57 -36.66
CA LEU A 369 5.86 -9.35 -35.50
C LEU A 369 4.76 -8.59 -34.74
N LEU A 370 4.88 -7.28 -34.56
CA LEU A 370 3.82 -6.49 -33.94
C LEU A 370 2.49 -6.64 -34.68
N ARG A 371 2.46 -6.54 -36.02
CA ARG A 371 1.24 -6.70 -36.83
C ARG A 371 0.61 -8.08 -36.64
N ILE A 372 1.43 -9.13 -36.55
CA ILE A 372 0.96 -10.49 -36.28
C ILE A 372 0.32 -10.58 -34.90
N LEU A 373 0.95 -10.01 -33.87
CA LEU A 373 0.40 -9.97 -32.52
C LEU A 373 -0.91 -9.19 -32.44
N GLN A 374 -1.00 -8.04 -33.10
CA GLN A 374 -2.23 -7.25 -33.20
C GLN A 374 -3.39 -8.06 -33.78
N MET A 375 -3.17 -8.76 -34.89
CA MET A 375 -4.19 -9.59 -35.51
C MET A 375 -4.61 -10.76 -34.61
N LYS A 376 -3.65 -11.43 -33.99
CA LYS A 376 -3.89 -12.62 -33.15
C LYS A 376 -4.61 -12.27 -31.85
N TYR A 377 -4.20 -11.21 -31.18
CA TYR A 377 -4.65 -10.85 -29.82
C TYR A 377 -5.62 -9.68 -29.78
N ARG A 378 -6.24 -9.30 -30.91
CA ARG A 378 -7.17 -8.16 -31.01
C ARG A 378 -8.26 -8.13 -29.94
N LYS A 379 -8.72 -9.32 -29.49
CA LYS A 379 -9.81 -9.47 -28.52
C LYS A 379 -9.32 -9.60 -27.07
N ASN A 380 -8.02 -9.76 -26.84
CA ASN A 380 -7.45 -9.94 -25.51
C ASN A 380 -6.29 -8.93 -25.31
N LYS A 381 -6.66 -7.73 -24.86
CA LYS A 381 -5.71 -6.62 -24.66
C LYS A 381 -4.61 -6.94 -23.64
N LEU A 382 -4.93 -7.74 -22.62
CA LEU A 382 -3.94 -8.14 -21.63
C LEU A 382 -2.88 -9.07 -22.23
N ALA A 383 -3.32 -10.11 -22.95
CA ALA A 383 -2.39 -11.00 -23.66
C ALA A 383 -1.56 -10.21 -24.68
N LEU A 384 -2.17 -9.27 -25.40
CA LEU A 384 -1.46 -8.41 -26.34
C LEU A 384 -0.37 -7.58 -25.63
N LEU A 385 -0.71 -6.95 -24.48
CA LEU A 385 0.24 -6.18 -23.67
C LEU A 385 1.47 -7.03 -23.33
N VAL A 386 1.25 -8.21 -22.75
CA VAL A 386 2.36 -9.06 -22.33
C VAL A 386 3.18 -9.56 -23.53
N ARG A 387 2.52 -9.93 -24.63
CA ARG A 387 3.20 -10.39 -25.86
C ARG A 387 4.04 -9.27 -26.50
N ILE A 388 3.57 -8.03 -26.51
CA ILE A 388 4.39 -6.90 -27.00
C ILE A 388 5.57 -6.66 -26.07
N LEU A 389 5.40 -6.69 -24.75
CA LEU A 389 6.50 -6.57 -23.80
C LEU A 389 7.55 -7.69 -24.01
N GLN A 390 7.12 -8.93 -24.29
CA GLN A 390 8.01 -10.03 -24.62
C GLN A 390 8.77 -9.76 -25.94
N LEU A 391 8.07 -9.27 -26.98
CA LEU A 391 8.68 -8.88 -28.25
C LEU A 391 9.76 -7.83 -28.07
N GLU A 392 9.48 -6.81 -27.27
CA GLU A 392 10.42 -5.71 -26.99
C GLU A 392 11.65 -6.14 -26.18
N SER A 393 11.49 -7.18 -25.38
CA SER A 393 12.56 -7.72 -24.53
C SER A 393 13.41 -8.75 -25.25
N ASP A 394 12.77 -9.82 -25.74
CA ASP A 394 13.35 -10.89 -26.55
C ASP A 394 12.27 -11.53 -27.42
N PRO A 395 12.29 -11.34 -28.74
CA PRO A 395 11.30 -11.94 -29.62
C PRO A 395 11.11 -13.45 -29.44
N ARG A 396 12.15 -14.19 -29.03
CA ARG A 396 12.08 -15.64 -28.78
C ARG A 396 11.19 -16.03 -27.62
N MET A 397 10.91 -15.10 -26.70
CA MET A 397 9.93 -15.33 -25.61
C MET A 397 8.51 -15.54 -26.15
N LEU A 398 8.20 -15.08 -27.36
CA LEU A 398 6.91 -15.31 -28.02
C LEU A 398 6.62 -16.79 -28.24
N LEU A 399 7.64 -17.63 -28.38
CA LEU A 399 7.50 -19.08 -28.57
C LEU A 399 7.14 -19.85 -27.29
N GLN A 400 7.22 -19.19 -26.13
CA GLN A 400 6.88 -19.79 -24.85
C GLN A 400 5.38 -19.67 -24.56
N ALA A 401 4.82 -20.69 -23.89
CA ALA A 401 3.47 -20.60 -23.35
C ALA A 401 3.37 -19.42 -22.37
N LEU A 402 2.25 -18.74 -22.38
CA LEU A 402 1.97 -17.58 -21.54
C LEU A 402 0.90 -17.95 -20.51
N ASP A 403 1.28 -18.02 -19.23
CA ASP A 403 0.32 -18.02 -18.14
C ASP A 403 0.09 -16.57 -17.70
N LEU A 404 -1.10 -16.05 -17.97
CA LEU A 404 -1.46 -14.68 -17.60
C LEU A 404 -1.51 -14.48 -16.08
N ASN A 405 -1.63 -15.56 -15.29
CA ASN A 405 -1.56 -15.46 -13.84
C ASN A 405 -0.17 -15.03 -13.35
N ASP A 406 0.90 -15.42 -14.05
CA ASP A 406 2.26 -15.01 -13.72
C ASP A 406 2.50 -13.51 -13.93
N PHE A 407 1.61 -12.83 -14.65
CA PHE A 407 1.71 -11.41 -15.02
C PHE A 407 0.66 -10.52 -14.35
N ARG A 408 -0.09 -11.05 -13.37
CA ARG A 408 -1.07 -10.25 -12.62
C ARG A 408 -0.46 -9.01 -11.95
N TYR A 409 0.80 -9.07 -11.55
CA TYR A 409 1.51 -7.95 -10.96
C TYR A 409 1.76 -6.78 -11.93
N LEU A 410 1.64 -7.01 -13.25
CA LEU A 410 1.74 -5.96 -14.27
C LEU A 410 0.49 -5.10 -14.32
N LEU A 411 -0.64 -5.72 -14.09
CA LEU A 411 -1.93 -5.10 -13.91
C LEU A 411 -2.21 -5.07 -12.41
N ASP A 412 -3.08 -4.21 -12.01
CA ASP A 412 -3.58 -4.25 -10.66
C ASP A 412 -4.16 -5.65 -10.35
N ASP A 413 -3.90 -6.19 -9.15
CA ASP A 413 -4.29 -7.54 -8.65
C ASP A 413 -5.80 -7.89 -8.77
N THR A 414 -6.58 -7.08 -9.47
CA THR A 414 -8.04 -7.19 -9.56
C THR A 414 -8.55 -8.02 -10.74
N ALA A 415 -7.72 -8.37 -11.72
CA ALA A 415 -8.16 -9.13 -12.88
C ALA A 415 -8.18 -10.65 -12.59
N GLU A 416 -9.36 -11.25 -12.58
CA GLU A 416 -9.52 -12.72 -12.64
C GLU A 416 -9.22 -13.18 -14.08
N THR A 417 -8.05 -13.71 -14.31
CA THR A 417 -7.68 -14.33 -15.59
C THR A 417 -7.20 -15.75 -15.33
N SER A 418 -7.91 -16.72 -15.90
CA SER A 418 -7.61 -18.16 -15.79
C SER A 418 -7.14 -18.77 -17.11
N GLU A 419 -6.66 -17.95 -18.07
CA GLU A 419 -6.32 -18.44 -19.39
C GLU A 419 -4.81 -18.64 -19.55
N ILE A 420 -4.41 -19.87 -19.90
CA ILE A 420 -3.08 -20.19 -20.42
C ILE A 420 -3.14 -20.05 -21.93
N ASP A 421 -2.37 -19.12 -22.48
CA ASP A 421 -2.23 -18.94 -23.93
C ASP A 421 -1.06 -19.78 -24.43
N TYR A 422 -1.37 -20.76 -25.28
CA TYR A 422 -0.36 -21.54 -25.96
C TYR A 422 0.12 -20.82 -27.22
N ALA A 423 1.43 -20.82 -27.44
CA ALA A 423 2.05 -20.23 -28.61
C ALA A 423 1.76 -21.08 -29.85
N ASP A 424 0.61 -20.85 -30.47
CA ASP A 424 0.26 -21.47 -31.77
C ASP A 424 0.58 -20.51 -32.92
N TYR A 425 1.83 -20.55 -33.37
CA TYR A 425 2.31 -19.79 -34.52
C TYR A 425 2.57 -20.72 -35.69
N SER A 426 2.34 -20.21 -36.93
CA SER A 426 2.72 -20.92 -38.14
C SER A 426 4.24 -21.13 -38.22
N ASP A 427 4.70 -22.12 -38.95
CA ASP A 427 6.13 -22.40 -39.14
C ASP A 427 6.87 -21.18 -39.71
N GLU A 428 6.23 -20.40 -40.58
CA GLU A 428 6.79 -19.16 -41.12
C GLU A 428 7.03 -18.12 -40.01
N VAL A 429 6.07 -17.92 -39.10
CA VAL A 429 6.20 -16.99 -37.97
C VAL A 429 7.24 -17.50 -36.97
N ARG A 430 7.28 -18.81 -36.71
CA ARG A 430 8.32 -19.40 -35.84
C ARG A 430 9.70 -19.16 -36.44
N SER A 431 9.88 -19.40 -37.74
CA SER A 431 11.13 -19.14 -38.46
C SER A 431 11.50 -17.65 -38.41
N LEU A 432 10.52 -16.75 -38.51
CA LEU A 432 10.76 -15.30 -38.38
C LEU A 432 11.27 -14.92 -36.97
N ILE A 433 10.72 -15.54 -35.93
CA ILE A 433 11.14 -15.31 -34.52
C ILE A 433 12.53 -15.91 -34.29
N ASP A 434 12.77 -17.14 -34.72
CA ASP A 434 14.05 -17.84 -34.53
C ASP A 434 15.22 -17.14 -35.24
N ASN A 435 14.95 -16.51 -36.37
CA ASN A 435 15.92 -15.77 -37.15
C ASN A 435 15.96 -14.27 -36.79
N CYS A 436 15.18 -13.84 -35.80
CA CYS A 436 15.22 -12.46 -35.34
C CYS A 436 16.55 -12.17 -34.62
N GLU A 437 17.15 -11.08 -34.99
CA GLU A 437 18.30 -10.53 -34.25
C GLU A 437 17.88 -10.11 -32.84
N GLU A 438 18.86 -9.72 -32.03
CA GLU A 438 18.62 -9.09 -30.73
C GLU A 438 17.63 -7.94 -30.88
N SER A 439 16.69 -7.77 -29.90
CA SER A 439 15.75 -6.65 -29.96
C SER A 439 16.51 -5.31 -30.01
N SER A 440 16.02 -4.39 -30.84
CA SER A 440 16.61 -3.05 -31.00
C SER A 440 16.75 -2.32 -29.67
N LYS A 441 15.75 -2.47 -28.79
CA LYS A 441 15.73 -1.93 -27.44
C LYS A 441 16.80 -2.56 -26.54
N PHE A 442 17.00 -3.89 -26.64
CA PHE A 442 18.03 -4.59 -25.89
C PHE A 442 19.43 -4.12 -26.26
N CYS A 443 19.74 -4.02 -27.57
CA CYS A 443 21.01 -3.50 -28.04
C CYS A 443 21.28 -2.10 -27.50
N ARG A 444 20.27 -1.23 -27.55
CA ARG A 444 20.38 0.15 -27.03
C ARG A 444 20.60 0.20 -25.52
N CYS A 445 19.98 -0.70 -24.77
CA CYS A 445 20.19 -0.81 -23.31
C CYS A 445 21.64 -1.18 -22.98
N ILE A 446 22.19 -2.16 -23.67
CA ILE A 446 23.58 -2.58 -23.50
C ILE A 446 24.55 -1.43 -23.83
N GLU A 447 24.37 -0.72 -24.95
CA GLU A 447 25.19 0.44 -25.33
C GLU A 447 25.17 1.56 -24.29
N LEU A 448 23.96 1.90 -23.80
CA LEU A 448 23.80 2.92 -22.76
C LEU A 448 24.49 2.49 -21.47
N THR A 449 24.29 1.26 -21.04
CA THR A 449 24.91 0.70 -19.83
C THR A 449 26.44 0.75 -19.93
N GLU A 450 27.00 0.31 -21.06
CA GLU A 450 28.42 0.33 -21.31
C GLU A 450 28.96 1.78 -21.28
N LYS A 451 28.27 2.74 -21.91
CA LYS A 451 28.62 4.16 -21.90
C LYS A 451 28.69 4.71 -20.47
N LEU A 452 27.69 4.41 -19.61
CA LEU A 452 27.67 4.88 -18.23
C LEU A 452 28.79 4.24 -17.39
N VAL A 453 29.03 2.95 -17.56
CA VAL A 453 30.11 2.23 -16.87
C VAL A 453 31.49 2.78 -17.27
N ARG A 454 31.71 3.11 -18.54
CA ARG A 454 32.95 3.78 -19.01
C ARG A 454 33.15 5.17 -18.37
N GLN A 455 32.09 5.83 -17.94
CA GLN A 455 32.12 7.08 -17.19
C GLN A 455 32.29 6.85 -15.66
N ASN A 456 32.62 5.64 -15.23
CA ASN A 456 32.73 5.22 -13.83
C ASN A 456 31.43 5.45 -13.02
N LYS A 457 30.28 5.31 -13.67
CA LYS A 457 28.96 5.42 -13.04
C LYS A 457 28.43 4.03 -12.73
N PRO A 458 28.19 3.67 -11.47
CA PRO A 458 27.42 2.48 -11.13
C PRO A 458 25.96 2.64 -11.60
N VAL A 459 25.40 1.58 -12.17
CA VAL A 459 24.08 1.61 -12.81
C VAL A 459 23.18 0.52 -12.27
N ILE A 460 21.90 0.85 -12.04
CA ILE A 460 20.85 -0.14 -11.85
C ILE A 460 20.06 -0.27 -13.15
N VAL A 461 19.87 -1.49 -13.64
CA VAL A 461 18.98 -1.76 -14.78
C VAL A 461 17.75 -2.51 -14.29
N TRP A 462 16.60 -1.90 -14.49
CA TRP A 462 15.30 -2.45 -14.12
C TRP A 462 14.73 -3.25 -15.28
N CYS A 463 14.50 -4.54 -15.02
CA CYS A 463 13.87 -5.48 -15.95
C CYS A 463 12.65 -6.13 -15.28
N MET A 464 11.68 -6.57 -16.06
CA MET A 464 10.52 -7.28 -15.56
C MET A 464 10.72 -8.79 -15.63
N PHE A 465 11.27 -9.28 -16.75
CA PHE A 465 11.44 -10.71 -16.99
C PHE A 465 12.80 -11.21 -16.48
N VAL A 466 12.79 -12.32 -15.76
CA VAL A 466 14.03 -12.98 -15.30
C VAL A 466 14.91 -13.39 -16.48
N GLY A 467 14.28 -13.81 -17.59
CA GLY A 467 15.00 -14.10 -18.84
C GLY A 467 15.82 -12.92 -19.35
N SER A 468 15.23 -11.72 -19.34
CA SER A 468 15.93 -10.47 -19.73
C SER A 468 17.09 -10.15 -18.78
N ILE A 469 16.90 -10.35 -17.47
CA ILE A 469 17.95 -10.13 -16.47
C ILE A 469 19.17 -11.03 -16.76
N ARG A 470 18.95 -12.32 -16.94
CA ARG A 470 20.02 -13.30 -17.19
C ARG A 470 20.75 -13.01 -18.49
N ARG A 471 20.00 -12.81 -19.56
CA ARG A 471 20.56 -12.50 -20.90
C ARG A 471 21.37 -11.21 -20.91
N MET A 472 20.89 -10.17 -20.22
CA MET A 472 21.62 -8.91 -20.09
C MET A 472 22.90 -9.08 -19.29
N ALA A 473 22.89 -9.91 -18.25
CA ALA A 473 24.08 -10.24 -17.49
C ALA A 473 25.13 -10.94 -18.36
N ASP A 474 24.73 -11.90 -19.19
CA ASP A 474 25.62 -12.60 -20.12
C ASP A 474 26.22 -11.63 -21.16
N ALA A 475 25.37 -10.78 -21.75
CA ALA A 475 25.82 -9.79 -22.75
C ALA A 475 26.77 -8.73 -22.17
N LEU A 476 26.56 -8.25 -20.95
CA LEU A 476 27.45 -7.32 -20.25
C LEU A 476 28.73 -8.02 -19.78
N GLY A 477 28.62 -9.25 -19.27
CA GLY A 477 29.76 -10.06 -18.88
C GLY A 477 30.72 -10.36 -20.04
N ALA A 478 30.18 -10.67 -21.23
CA ALA A 478 30.97 -10.84 -22.45
C ALA A 478 31.77 -9.56 -22.86
N ARG A 479 31.31 -8.39 -22.40
CA ARG A 479 32.01 -7.09 -22.60
C ARG A 479 32.94 -6.73 -21.43
N GLY A 480 33.16 -7.65 -20.48
CA GLY A 480 34.04 -7.43 -19.33
C GLY A 480 33.45 -6.52 -18.24
N ILE A 481 32.12 -6.27 -18.26
CA ILE A 481 31.43 -5.45 -17.26
C ILE A 481 31.05 -6.33 -16.07
N ARG A 482 31.47 -5.92 -14.86
CA ARG A 482 31.14 -6.63 -13.63
C ARG A 482 29.68 -6.37 -13.23
N CYS A 483 28.81 -7.31 -13.54
CA CYS A 483 27.38 -7.24 -13.20
C CYS A 483 26.96 -8.40 -12.28
N ARG A 484 25.88 -8.20 -11.54
CA ARG A 484 25.19 -9.20 -10.71
C ARG A 484 23.69 -9.03 -10.82
N CYS A 485 22.98 -10.14 -10.60
CA CYS A 485 21.53 -10.22 -10.73
C CYS A 485 20.87 -10.40 -9.35
N VAL A 486 19.78 -9.68 -9.10
CA VAL A 486 18.93 -9.84 -7.92
C VAL A 486 17.47 -10.00 -8.37
N PHE A 487 16.89 -11.19 -8.19
CA PHE A 487 15.50 -11.52 -8.51
C PHE A 487 14.96 -12.60 -7.56
N GLY A 488 13.68 -12.96 -7.68
CA GLY A 488 12.96 -13.79 -6.70
C GLY A 488 13.62 -15.10 -6.29
N GLU A 489 14.28 -15.78 -7.22
CA GLU A 489 14.95 -17.07 -6.98
C GLU A 489 16.30 -16.95 -6.23
N VAL A 490 16.91 -15.76 -6.18
CA VAL A 490 18.18 -15.55 -5.47
C VAL A 490 17.92 -15.60 -3.96
N PRO A 491 18.63 -16.43 -3.18
CA PRO A 491 18.47 -16.51 -1.73
C PRO A 491 18.73 -15.16 -1.02
N LEU A 492 18.04 -14.92 0.09
CA LEU A 492 18.14 -13.64 0.82
C LEU A 492 19.57 -13.29 1.27
N GLU A 493 20.33 -14.27 1.75
CA GLU A 493 21.72 -14.07 2.16
C GLU A 493 22.60 -13.65 0.98
N GLU A 494 22.43 -14.31 -0.17
CA GLU A 494 23.16 -13.97 -1.39
C GLU A 494 22.78 -12.59 -1.91
N ARG A 495 21.48 -12.21 -1.86
CA ARG A 495 21.06 -10.85 -2.20
C ARG A 495 21.78 -9.81 -1.35
N GLN A 496 21.85 -10.04 -0.04
CA GLN A 496 22.52 -9.11 0.87
C GLN A 496 24.02 -8.98 0.53
N GLN A 497 24.69 -10.09 0.20
CA GLN A 497 26.09 -10.06 -0.23
C GLN A 497 26.26 -9.26 -1.53
N ILE A 498 25.43 -9.51 -2.55
CA ILE A 498 25.45 -8.76 -3.81
C ILE A 498 25.28 -7.27 -3.57
N LEU A 499 24.34 -6.87 -2.72
CA LEU A 499 24.11 -5.46 -2.40
C LEU A 499 25.30 -4.82 -1.66
N ASN A 500 25.96 -5.54 -0.79
CA ASN A 500 27.15 -5.08 -0.10
C ASN A 500 28.33 -4.94 -1.07
N ASP A 501 28.50 -5.89 -1.99
CA ASP A 501 29.53 -5.83 -3.04
C ASP A 501 29.29 -4.66 -4.01
N PHE A 502 28.03 -4.36 -4.34
CA PHE A 502 27.66 -3.20 -5.14
C PHE A 502 27.99 -1.88 -4.41
N ARG A 503 27.68 -1.80 -3.10
CA ARG A 503 28.03 -0.63 -2.28
C ARG A 503 29.55 -0.45 -2.13
N ALA A 504 30.30 -1.52 -2.13
CA ALA A 504 31.76 -1.51 -2.07
C ALA A 504 32.44 -1.22 -3.41
N GLY A 505 31.68 -1.09 -4.51
CA GLY A 505 32.22 -0.85 -5.87
C GLY A 505 32.79 -2.11 -6.55
N GLY A 506 32.59 -3.28 -5.98
CA GLY A 506 32.96 -4.57 -6.58
C GLY A 506 32.14 -4.91 -7.83
N ILE A 507 30.92 -4.38 -7.91
CA ILE A 507 29.95 -4.55 -9.01
C ILE A 507 29.70 -3.19 -9.64
N GLN A 508 29.65 -3.12 -10.98
CA GLN A 508 29.39 -1.91 -11.73
C GLN A 508 27.93 -1.78 -12.16
N VAL A 509 27.27 -2.91 -12.41
CA VAL A 509 25.87 -2.97 -12.85
C VAL A 509 25.08 -3.95 -12.00
N LEU A 510 23.97 -3.47 -11.44
CA LEU A 510 23.00 -4.28 -10.74
C LEU A 510 21.78 -4.49 -11.65
N LEU A 511 21.50 -5.74 -12.00
CA LEU A 511 20.36 -6.15 -12.81
C LEU A 511 19.27 -6.71 -11.90
N THR A 512 18.07 -6.16 -11.95
CA THR A 512 17.03 -6.54 -10.99
C THR A 512 15.63 -6.23 -11.50
N ASN A 513 14.63 -6.76 -10.81
CA ASN A 513 13.24 -6.39 -11.05
C ASN A 513 12.66 -5.55 -9.88
N PRO A 514 11.72 -4.63 -10.16
CA PRO A 514 11.10 -3.79 -9.15
C PRO A 514 10.45 -4.60 -8.03
N HIS A 515 9.82 -5.72 -8.35
CA HIS A 515 9.12 -6.58 -7.39
C HIS A 515 10.05 -7.16 -6.31
N THR A 516 11.30 -7.49 -6.65
CA THR A 516 12.24 -8.11 -5.70
C THR A 516 13.05 -7.08 -4.92
N LEU A 517 13.50 -6.01 -5.57
CA LEU A 517 14.39 -5.01 -4.97
C LEU A 517 13.64 -3.77 -4.49
N ALA A 518 12.38 -3.56 -4.92
CA ALA A 518 11.63 -2.34 -4.63
C ALA A 518 11.38 -2.11 -3.14
N GLU A 519 11.51 -3.12 -2.28
CA GLU A 519 11.23 -2.99 -0.87
C GLU A 519 12.53 -2.97 -0.05
N SER A 520 12.70 -1.92 0.78
CA SER A 520 13.68 -1.80 1.88
C SER A 520 15.17 -1.64 1.56
N VAL A 521 15.60 -1.60 0.30
CA VAL A 521 17.02 -1.41 -0.05
C VAL A 521 17.34 0.04 -0.35
N SER A 522 18.49 0.55 0.12
CA SER A 522 18.98 1.89 -0.11
C SER A 522 20.31 1.84 -0.86
N LEU A 523 20.39 2.48 -2.02
CA LEU A 523 21.57 2.49 -2.90
C LEU A 523 21.99 3.91 -3.30
N HIS A 524 21.32 4.94 -2.78
CA HIS A 524 21.55 6.35 -3.10
C HIS A 524 22.95 6.88 -2.74
N SER A 525 23.68 6.18 -1.88
CA SER A 525 25.04 6.57 -1.51
C SER A 525 26.09 6.20 -2.56
N VAL A 526 25.77 5.29 -3.48
CA VAL A 526 26.73 4.76 -4.45
C VAL A 526 26.23 4.80 -5.89
N CYS A 527 24.92 4.84 -6.12
CA CYS A 527 24.32 4.78 -7.44
C CYS A 527 23.35 5.94 -7.65
N HIS A 528 23.48 6.62 -8.78
CA HIS A 528 22.69 7.80 -9.13
C HIS A 528 22.06 7.72 -10.52
N ASP A 529 22.33 6.64 -11.26
CA ASP A 529 21.86 6.39 -12.61
C ASP A 529 21.04 5.09 -12.63
N ALA A 530 19.80 5.13 -13.12
CA ALA A 530 18.94 3.97 -13.26
C ALA A 530 18.34 3.91 -14.66
N ILE A 531 18.43 2.73 -15.30
CA ILE A 531 17.87 2.45 -16.62
C ILE A 531 16.63 1.60 -16.45
N TYR A 532 15.52 2.06 -16.97
CA TYR A 532 14.29 1.30 -17.12
C TYR A 532 14.27 0.67 -18.50
N PHE A 533 14.72 -0.59 -18.58
CA PHE A 533 14.69 -1.38 -19.79
C PHE A 533 13.27 -1.92 -20.04
N GLU A 534 12.67 -2.47 -18.99
CA GLU A 534 11.28 -2.88 -18.98
C GLU A 534 10.61 -2.26 -17.76
N TYR A 535 9.40 -1.78 -17.91
CA TYR A 535 8.62 -1.23 -16.80
C TYR A 535 7.14 -1.54 -16.95
N SER A 536 6.53 -1.86 -15.81
CA SER A 536 5.11 -2.16 -15.74
C SER A 536 4.31 -0.88 -15.58
N TYR A 537 3.04 -0.98 -15.82
CA TYR A 537 2.04 0.04 -15.60
C TYR A 537 1.65 0.21 -14.09
N ASN A 538 2.33 -0.52 -13.18
CA ASN A 538 2.14 -0.42 -11.75
C ASN A 538 2.93 0.76 -11.17
N LEU A 539 2.22 1.83 -10.79
CA LEU A 539 2.81 3.06 -10.25
C LEU A 539 3.60 2.80 -8.95
N VAL A 540 3.13 1.88 -8.09
CA VAL A 540 3.82 1.57 -6.83
C VAL A 540 5.23 1.04 -7.09
N HIS A 541 5.35 0.08 -8.01
CA HIS A 541 6.65 -0.50 -8.36
C HIS A 541 7.60 0.53 -8.97
N LEU A 542 7.07 1.43 -9.81
CA LEU A 542 7.89 2.51 -10.37
C LEU A 542 8.40 3.45 -9.27
N LEU A 543 7.52 3.94 -8.41
CA LEU A 543 7.90 4.88 -7.34
C LEU A 543 8.87 4.24 -6.35
N GLN A 544 8.63 2.99 -5.95
CA GLN A 544 9.52 2.26 -5.07
C GLN A 544 10.90 2.04 -5.70
N SER A 545 10.99 1.74 -7.00
CA SER A 545 12.26 1.58 -7.69
C SER A 545 13.03 2.91 -7.82
N LYS A 546 12.35 4.01 -8.11
CA LYS A 546 12.94 5.37 -8.11
C LYS A 546 13.55 5.71 -6.75
N ASP A 547 12.88 5.35 -5.67
CA ASP A 547 13.30 5.65 -4.31
C ASP A 547 14.52 4.83 -3.82
N ARG A 548 15.01 3.85 -4.60
CA ARG A 548 16.26 3.14 -4.27
C ARG A 548 17.50 4.04 -4.40
N ILE A 549 17.48 4.98 -5.33
CA ILE A 549 18.59 5.89 -5.62
C ILE A 549 18.26 7.37 -5.36
N HIS A 550 16.98 7.72 -5.09
CA HIS A 550 16.54 9.08 -4.84
C HIS A 550 15.77 9.19 -3.52
N ARG A 551 16.49 9.40 -2.45
CA ARG A 551 15.93 9.43 -1.09
C ARG A 551 16.71 10.35 -0.15
N LEU A 552 16.20 10.50 1.07
CA LEU A 552 16.85 11.24 2.14
C LEU A 552 18.28 10.75 2.39
N GLY A 553 19.21 11.70 2.50
CA GLY A 553 20.63 11.42 2.70
C GLY A 553 21.48 11.61 1.44
N LEU A 554 20.86 11.96 0.30
CA LEU A 554 21.62 12.45 -0.85
C LEU A 554 22.36 13.74 -0.48
N PRO A 555 23.68 13.84 -0.78
CA PRO A 555 24.43 15.07 -0.59
C PRO A 555 23.85 16.22 -1.42
N GLU A 556 23.99 17.44 -0.92
CA GLU A 556 23.64 18.64 -1.69
C GLU A 556 24.44 18.70 -3.00
N GLY A 557 23.75 18.98 -4.10
CA GLY A 557 24.35 18.99 -5.44
C GLY A 557 24.52 17.61 -6.09
N GLN A 558 24.19 16.51 -5.41
CA GLN A 558 24.18 15.19 -6.03
C GLN A 558 22.98 15.04 -6.95
N TYR A 559 23.24 14.67 -8.21
CA TYR A 559 22.19 14.39 -9.18
C TYR A 559 21.61 12.98 -9.01
N THR A 560 20.38 12.78 -9.52
CA THR A 560 19.78 11.47 -9.78
C THR A 560 19.21 11.49 -11.18
N GLN A 561 19.51 10.48 -12.00
CA GLN A 561 19.08 10.41 -13.39
C GLN A 561 18.36 9.09 -13.68
N TYR A 562 17.20 9.18 -14.30
CA TYR A 562 16.41 8.04 -14.80
C TYR A 562 16.42 8.05 -16.32
N TYR A 563 16.67 6.87 -16.91
CA TYR A 563 16.65 6.64 -18.36
C TYR A 563 15.53 5.66 -18.67
N TYR A 564 14.63 6.05 -19.58
CA TYR A 564 13.53 5.22 -20.03
C TYR A 564 13.75 4.86 -21.49
N LEU A 565 13.89 3.57 -21.78
CA LEU A 565 13.99 3.05 -23.14
C LEU A 565 12.60 2.81 -23.70
N GLN A 566 12.31 3.33 -24.88
CA GLN A 566 11.02 3.21 -25.55
C GLN A 566 11.21 2.70 -26.97
N LEU A 567 10.68 1.50 -27.27
CA LEU A 567 10.67 0.99 -28.63
C LEU A 567 9.52 1.63 -29.41
N THR A 568 9.83 2.19 -30.57
CA THR A 568 8.86 2.88 -31.43
C THR A 568 8.65 2.10 -32.72
N TYR A 569 7.42 1.68 -32.95
CA TYR A 569 6.98 0.96 -34.12
C TYR A 569 6.41 1.88 -35.19
N GLN A 570 6.46 1.43 -36.45
CA GLN A 570 5.79 2.09 -37.56
C GLN A 570 4.46 1.37 -37.83
N THR A 571 3.36 2.05 -37.57
CA THR A 571 1.99 1.57 -37.84
C THR A 571 1.39 2.32 -39.03
N GLU A 572 0.19 1.91 -39.47
CA GLU A 572 -0.51 2.60 -40.56
C GLU A 572 -0.92 4.04 -40.17
N ASP A 573 -1.20 4.28 -38.88
CA ASP A 573 -1.60 5.57 -38.34
C ASP A 573 -0.41 6.45 -37.88
N GLY A 574 0.83 5.96 -38.02
CA GLY A 574 2.05 6.67 -37.64
C GLY A 574 2.94 5.89 -36.69
N ALA A 575 3.79 6.61 -35.97
CA ALA A 575 4.68 6.02 -34.99
C ALA A 575 3.94 5.73 -33.68
N TRP A 576 4.08 4.50 -33.15
CA TRP A 576 3.46 4.09 -31.89
C TRP A 576 4.48 3.36 -30.99
N SER A 577 4.36 3.55 -29.67
CA SER A 577 5.20 2.90 -28.65
C SER A 577 4.37 2.44 -27.48
N LEU A 578 4.45 1.14 -27.16
CA LEU A 578 3.84 0.61 -25.94
C LEU A 578 4.49 1.23 -24.70
N ASP A 579 5.82 1.22 -24.65
CA ASP A 579 6.60 1.82 -23.56
C ASP A 579 6.23 3.30 -23.35
N GLY A 580 6.06 4.06 -24.45
CA GLY A 580 5.65 5.46 -24.42
C GLY A 580 4.28 5.64 -23.80
N ALA A 581 3.29 4.86 -24.27
CA ALA A 581 1.92 4.90 -23.74
C ALA A 581 1.86 4.51 -22.26
N VAL A 582 2.61 3.49 -21.83
CA VAL A 582 2.73 3.08 -20.42
C VAL A 582 3.39 4.18 -19.59
N TYR A 583 4.47 4.78 -20.08
CA TYR A 583 5.17 5.87 -19.40
C TYR A 583 4.27 7.09 -19.18
N ASP A 584 3.59 7.54 -20.22
CA ASP A 584 2.69 8.69 -20.14
C ASP A 584 1.56 8.42 -19.14
N ARG A 585 1.07 7.20 -19.13
CA ARG A 585 0.03 6.78 -18.20
C ARG A 585 0.51 6.74 -16.74
N LEU A 586 1.72 6.26 -16.50
CA LEU A 586 2.33 6.27 -15.17
C LEU A 586 2.56 7.70 -14.66
N ARG A 587 3.01 8.61 -15.53
CA ARG A 587 3.18 10.03 -15.21
C ARG A 587 1.86 10.70 -14.86
N GLU A 588 0.80 10.39 -15.59
CA GLU A 588 -0.54 10.87 -15.30
C GLU A 588 -1.05 10.38 -13.94
N LYS A 589 -0.90 9.08 -13.66
CA LYS A 589 -1.26 8.52 -12.35
C LYS A 589 -0.45 9.12 -11.20
N GLU A 590 0.86 9.30 -11.39
CA GLU A 590 1.73 9.95 -10.41
C GLU A 590 1.24 11.38 -10.11
N ARG A 591 0.93 12.16 -11.16
CA ARG A 591 0.39 13.52 -11.03
C ARG A 591 -0.93 13.53 -10.27
N ILE A 592 -1.90 12.70 -10.66
CA ILE A 592 -3.21 12.59 -9.99
C ILE A 592 -3.04 12.24 -8.51
N MET A 593 -2.19 11.26 -8.20
CA MET A 593 -1.92 10.85 -6.82
C MET A 593 -1.33 11.98 -5.98
N LEU A 594 -0.34 12.70 -6.52
CA LEU A 594 0.31 13.80 -5.80
C LEU A 594 -0.65 14.98 -5.61
N GLU A 595 -1.40 15.37 -6.64
CA GLU A 595 -2.38 16.45 -6.55
C GLU A 595 -3.52 16.13 -5.57
N ALA A 596 -3.96 14.86 -5.54
CA ALA A 596 -4.96 14.41 -4.59
C ALA A 596 -4.54 14.62 -3.13
N ILE A 597 -3.28 14.35 -2.84
CA ILE A 597 -2.77 14.33 -1.45
C ILE A 597 -2.17 15.69 -1.08
N ASP A 598 -1.40 16.30 -1.97
CA ASP A 598 -0.62 17.50 -1.68
C ASP A 598 -1.38 18.80 -1.97
N CYS A 599 -2.23 18.81 -2.99
CA CYS A 599 -2.95 20.01 -3.45
C CYS A 599 -4.46 19.98 -3.17
N HIS A 600 -4.98 18.94 -2.53
CA HIS A 600 -6.42 18.74 -2.29
C HIS A 600 -7.26 18.73 -3.57
N ARG A 601 -6.64 18.38 -4.70
CA ARG A 601 -7.27 18.40 -6.01
C ARG A 601 -7.35 16.99 -6.55
N LEU A 602 -8.50 16.34 -6.31
CA LEU A 602 -8.75 15.00 -6.79
C LEU A 602 -9.28 15.04 -8.23
N GLU A 603 -8.61 14.36 -9.13
CA GLU A 603 -9.11 14.02 -10.44
C GLU A 603 -9.56 12.55 -10.47
N ARG A 604 -10.43 12.21 -11.43
CA ARG A 604 -10.88 10.83 -11.59
C ARG A 604 -9.70 9.93 -11.97
N MET A 605 -9.44 8.91 -11.18
CA MET A 605 -8.52 7.83 -11.57
C MET A 605 -9.22 6.93 -12.58
N PRO A 606 -8.62 6.68 -13.74
CA PRO A 606 -9.19 5.75 -14.70
C PRO A 606 -9.11 4.31 -14.22
N THR A 607 -10.04 3.51 -14.70
CA THR A 607 -10.04 2.05 -14.45
C THR A 607 -8.93 1.34 -15.21
N SER A 608 -8.57 0.11 -14.81
CA SER A 608 -7.58 -0.70 -15.53
C SER A 608 -8.00 -0.99 -16.98
N GLU A 609 -9.29 -1.07 -17.26
CA GLU A 609 -9.82 -1.25 -18.61
C GLU A 609 -9.66 0.02 -19.45
N GLU A 610 -10.00 1.20 -18.91
CA GLU A 610 -9.76 2.49 -19.55
C GLU A 610 -8.28 2.76 -19.79
N ASP A 611 -7.42 2.29 -18.89
CA ASP A 611 -5.97 2.37 -19.05
C ASP A 611 -5.49 1.54 -20.25
N LEU A 612 -5.94 0.28 -20.37
CA LEU A 612 -5.62 -0.56 -21.53
C LEU A 612 -6.18 0.04 -22.82
N ASP A 613 -7.37 0.62 -22.77
CA ASP A 613 -7.96 1.30 -23.92
C ASP A 613 -7.14 2.53 -24.35
N THR A 614 -6.64 3.29 -23.39
CA THR A 614 -5.77 4.44 -23.65
C THR A 614 -4.41 4.02 -24.20
N ILE A 615 -3.79 2.99 -23.60
CA ILE A 615 -2.49 2.45 -24.04
C ILE A 615 -2.56 1.95 -25.49
N PHE A 616 -3.65 1.30 -25.85
CA PHE A 616 -3.84 0.76 -27.21
C PHE A 616 -4.59 1.69 -28.17
N GLY A 617 -5.03 2.88 -27.72
CA GLY A 617 -5.82 3.81 -28.52
C GLY A 617 -5.17 4.33 -29.80
N GLY A 618 -3.85 4.19 -29.95
CA GLY A 618 -3.10 4.51 -31.18
C GLY A 618 -2.67 3.27 -31.98
N LEU A 619 -3.13 2.07 -31.58
CA LEU A 619 -2.76 0.81 -32.21
C LEU A 619 -3.90 0.14 -33.00
N PHE A 620 -5.17 0.54 -32.74
CA PHE A 620 -6.39 -0.01 -33.39
C PHE A 620 -7.23 1.06 -34.04
#